data_efc9e1cc6bef0eb2a0f54ebd31dad631
#
_entry.id   efc9e1cc6bef0eb2a0f54ebd31dad631
#
_cell.length_a   1.000
_cell.length_b   1.000
_cell.length_c   1.000
_cell.angle_alpha   90.00
_cell.angle_beta   90.00
_cell.angle_gamma   90.00
#
_symmetry.space_group_name_H-M   'P 1'
#
loop_
_entity.id
_entity.type
_entity.pdbx_description
1 polymer ?
#
loop_
_entity_poly.entity_id
_entity_poly.type
_entity_poly.pdbx_seq_one_letter_code
_entity_poly.pdbx_strand_id
1 'polypeptide(L)'
;MPAISSLRFPFELKRDQLEAAEAWVQNGCTGSVIFSTGTGKTEIAWECARRAAQLSEAKSFRILFLVPRIVLIDQNVRRLLSYGINENALGVYYGERKDAKEITISTYQSVINNFDLIRQADMVVLDEVHLISESAVEYDRIFDVIVEDPKKAILGLTATIDERDPKYQTILTVAPPVKKYMIRDAVTDGRLAKPVVLEEQVKFTQEEQKIYDEASIAIKEISRKLQAYDPIKMTSILSRGGARASMAKQWFAMVRKRKEVLSSTAQKLVRAVEIVKRHPNERIMIFSETIDSIQQLRDMLESAGIPARTIHNGIKRQEREEILARWGRDYFPLLSVHTLEIGYDVPQVGIAIIIASTSNINQVAQRIGRVVRKTEGKEHAFVYIVYVNGTKDDNMLKVVKAAVEKGSDAIRTPRSKRPARGQKTLG
;
A
#
# COMPACT_ATOMS: atom_id res chain seq x y z
N MET A 1 -18.33 -23.35 22.31
CA MET A 1 -17.51 -22.15 22.39
C MET A 1 -17.15 -21.72 20.98
N PRO A 2 -17.08 -20.42 20.68
CA PRO A 2 -16.66 -19.93 19.36
C PRO A 2 -15.32 -20.54 18.92
N ALA A 3 -15.19 -20.84 17.63
CA ALA A 3 -13.97 -21.47 17.09
C ALA A 3 -12.71 -20.63 17.35
N ILE A 4 -12.83 -19.31 17.29
CA ILE A 4 -11.71 -18.39 17.55
C ILE A 4 -11.18 -18.46 18.98
N SER A 5 -11.95 -18.98 19.94
CA SER A 5 -11.52 -19.16 21.34
C SER A 5 -10.41 -20.20 21.48
N SER A 6 -10.23 -21.09 20.51
CA SER A 6 -9.15 -22.08 20.48
C SER A 6 -7.82 -21.52 19.99
N LEU A 7 -7.80 -20.27 19.49
CA LEU A 7 -6.59 -19.62 18.97
C LEU A 7 -5.46 -19.60 20.01
N ARG A 8 -4.29 -20.05 19.59
CA ARG A 8 -3.05 -20.01 20.36
C ARG A 8 -1.91 -19.56 19.48
N PHE A 9 -1.35 -18.40 19.78
CA PHE A 9 -0.15 -17.95 19.09
C PHE A 9 1.05 -18.82 19.48
N PRO A 10 1.90 -19.25 18.51
CA PRO A 10 3.13 -19.99 18.81
C PRO A 10 4.25 -19.09 19.37
N PHE A 11 3.95 -17.84 19.66
CA PHE A 11 4.83 -16.79 20.19
C PHE A 11 4.04 -15.84 21.08
N GLU A 12 4.72 -15.06 21.88
CA GLU A 12 4.10 -14.00 22.67
C GLU A 12 3.84 -12.76 21.82
N LEU A 13 2.64 -12.23 21.94
CA LEU A 13 2.31 -10.93 21.36
C LEU A 13 3.14 -9.83 22.03
N LYS A 14 3.58 -8.89 21.26
CA LYS A 14 4.33 -7.74 21.76
C LYS A 14 3.40 -6.79 22.54
N ARG A 15 4.00 -6.01 23.44
CA ARG A 15 3.28 -5.05 24.28
C ARG A 15 2.39 -4.10 23.45
N ASP A 16 2.93 -3.51 22.38
CA ASP A 16 2.20 -2.62 21.49
C ASP A 16 0.99 -3.28 20.81
N GLN A 17 1.10 -4.59 20.49
CA GLN A 17 0.00 -5.37 19.91
C GLN A 17 -1.11 -5.62 20.95
N LEU A 18 -0.74 -5.95 22.18
CA LEU A 18 -1.68 -6.14 23.28
C LEU A 18 -2.39 -4.83 23.64
N GLU A 19 -1.65 -3.72 23.71
CA GLU A 19 -2.20 -2.38 23.94
C GLU A 19 -3.17 -1.96 22.82
N ALA A 20 -2.89 -2.33 21.57
CA ALA A 20 -3.79 -2.05 20.46
C ALA A 20 -5.10 -2.84 20.56
N ALA A 21 -5.02 -4.12 20.90
CA ALA A 21 -6.21 -4.94 21.11
C ALA A 21 -7.03 -4.44 22.32
N GLU A 22 -6.36 -4.04 23.39
CA GLU A 22 -7.01 -3.46 24.56
C GLU A 22 -7.73 -2.15 24.26
N ALA A 23 -7.06 -1.19 23.58
CA ALA A 23 -7.65 0.08 23.19
C ALA A 23 -8.87 -0.12 22.29
N TRP A 24 -8.85 -1.12 21.40
CA TRP A 24 -9.97 -1.44 20.53
C TRP A 24 -11.16 -2.01 21.33
N VAL A 25 -10.90 -2.90 22.29
CA VAL A 25 -11.94 -3.44 23.19
C VAL A 25 -12.56 -2.32 24.02
N GLN A 26 -11.74 -1.45 24.61
CA GLN A 26 -12.20 -0.30 25.40
C GLN A 26 -13.03 0.68 24.59
N ASN A 27 -12.83 0.75 23.27
CA ASN A 27 -13.67 1.53 22.35
C ASN A 27 -14.91 0.74 21.85
N GLY A 28 -15.41 -0.22 22.62
CA GLY A 28 -16.62 -0.98 22.29
C GLY A 28 -16.45 -1.93 21.10
N CYS A 29 -15.29 -2.51 20.92
CA CYS A 29 -14.95 -3.39 19.78
C CYS A 29 -15.14 -2.74 18.41
N THR A 30 -14.95 -1.42 18.33
CA THR A 30 -15.08 -0.66 17.08
C THR A 30 -13.91 0.29 16.93
N GLY A 31 -13.29 0.32 15.75
CA GLY A 31 -12.20 1.25 15.45
C GLY A 31 -11.14 0.70 14.51
N SER A 32 -10.15 1.53 14.21
CA SER A 32 -9.00 1.19 13.36
C SER A 32 -7.71 1.19 14.13
N VAL A 33 -6.86 0.23 13.80
CA VAL A 33 -5.47 0.13 14.28
C VAL A 33 -4.55 0.55 13.14
N ILE A 34 -3.78 1.63 13.36
CA ILE A 34 -2.86 2.19 12.38
C ILE A 34 -1.45 1.78 12.78
N PHE A 35 -0.95 0.70 12.19
CA PHE A 35 0.34 0.10 12.51
C PHE A 35 1.20 -0.02 11.26
N SER A 36 2.47 0.38 11.35
CA SER A 36 3.41 0.25 10.23
C SER A 36 3.49 -1.18 9.71
N THR A 37 3.84 -1.30 8.42
CA THR A 37 4.00 -2.62 7.79
C THR A 37 5.12 -3.42 8.50
N GLY A 38 4.86 -4.70 8.75
CA GLY A 38 5.82 -5.59 9.39
C GLY A 38 5.76 -5.62 10.92
N THR A 39 4.82 -4.92 11.55
CA THR A 39 4.65 -4.90 13.01
C THR A 39 3.59 -5.87 13.54
N GLY A 40 3.00 -6.69 12.67
CA GLY A 40 2.07 -7.76 13.08
C GLY A 40 0.62 -7.31 13.24
N LYS A 41 0.09 -6.53 12.27
CA LYS A 41 -1.34 -6.13 12.22
C LYS A 41 -2.30 -7.32 12.21
N THR A 42 -1.94 -8.37 11.49
CA THR A 42 -2.77 -9.57 11.38
C THR A 42 -2.95 -10.28 12.72
N GLU A 43 -1.88 -10.35 13.51
CA GLU A 43 -1.91 -10.94 14.86
C GLU A 43 -2.77 -10.10 15.80
N ILE A 44 -2.71 -8.76 15.70
CA ILE A 44 -3.61 -7.86 16.44
C ILE A 44 -5.08 -8.17 16.08
N ALA A 45 -5.37 -8.35 14.80
CA ALA A 45 -6.75 -8.63 14.37
C ALA A 45 -7.29 -9.93 14.97
N TRP A 46 -6.50 -10.99 14.97
CA TRP A 46 -6.91 -12.27 15.55
C TRP A 46 -7.03 -12.20 17.06
N GLU A 47 -6.19 -11.43 17.75
CA GLU A 47 -6.33 -11.17 19.19
C GLU A 47 -7.60 -10.36 19.49
N CYS A 48 -7.91 -9.33 18.72
CA CYS A 48 -9.17 -8.57 18.81
C CYS A 48 -10.37 -9.50 18.64
N ALA A 49 -10.35 -10.37 17.62
CA ALA A 49 -11.42 -11.32 17.36
C ALA A 49 -11.62 -12.31 18.51
N ARG A 50 -10.52 -12.82 19.08
CA ARG A 50 -10.57 -13.70 20.25
C ARG A 50 -11.20 -13.02 21.46
N ARG A 51 -10.81 -11.75 21.75
CA ARG A 51 -11.37 -10.98 22.86
C ARG A 51 -12.84 -10.62 22.64
N ALA A 52 -13.22 -10.19 21.43
CA ALA A 52 -14.63 -9.90 21.11
C ALA A 52 -15.53 -11.14 21.28
N ALA A 53 -15.07 -12.29 20.81
CA ALA A 53 -15.80 -13.55 21.00
C ALA A 53 -15.94 -13.95 22.47
N GLN A 54 -14.94 -13.68 23.31
CA GLN A 54 -15.02 -13.90 24.75
C GLN A 54 -16.02 -12.96 25.43
N LEU A 55 -16.06 -11.70 25.03
CA LEU A 55 -16.98 -10.70 25.58
C LEU A 55 -18.43 -10.93 25.14
N SER A 56 -18.66 -11.56 23.99
CA SER A 56 -19.99 -11.82 23.47
C SER A 56 -20.73 -12.94 24.25
N GLU A 57 -20.00 -13.78 25.00
CA GLU A 57 -20.52 -14.96 25.71
C GLU A 57 -21.35 -15.92 24.82
N ALA A 58 -21.29 -15.72 23.50
CA ALA A 58 -22.07 -16.49 22.54
C ALA A 58 -21.48 -17.90 22.34
N LYS A 59 -22.34 -18.86 21.98
CA LYS A 59 -21.89 -20.22 21.62
C LYS A 59 -21.15 -20.29 20.30
N SER A 60 -21.42 -19.32 19.39
CA SER A 60 -20.81 -19.18 18.08
C SER A 60 -20.55 -17.68 17.84
N PHE A 61 -19.46 -17.34 17.19
CA PHE A 61 -19.09 -15.96 16.87
C PHE A 61 -18.51 -15.89 15.46
N ARG A 62 -19.31 -15.37 14.53
CA ARG A 62 -18.99 -15.34 13.11
C ARG A 62 -18.07 -14.16 12.79
N ILE A 63 -16.93 -14.45 12.18
CA ILE A 63 -15.92 -13.47 11.78
C ILE A 63 -15.81 -13.45 10.27
N LEU A 64 -15.95 -12.25 9.68
CA LEU A 64 -15.66 -11.98 8.28
C LEU A 64 -14.37 -11.15 8.19
N PHE A 65 -13.32 -11.76 7.65
CA PHE A 65 -12.03 -11.10 7.45
C PHE A 65 -11.86 -10.71 5.97
N LEU A 66 -11.91 -9.42 5.68
CA LEU A 66 -11.81 -8.89 4.32
C LEU A 66 -10.38 -8.48 3.99
N VAL A 67 -9.87 -9.03 2.89
CA VAL A 67 -8.52 -8.75 2.40
C VAL A 67 -8.55 -8.16 0.99
N PRO A 68 -7.57 -7.33 0.62
CA PRO A 68 -7.54 -6.71 -0.70
C PRO A 68 -7.18 -7.67 -1.84
N ARG A 69 -6.56 -8.82 -1.56
CA ARG A 69 -6.06 -9.75 -2.59
C ARG A 69 -6.19 -11.21 -2.18
N ILE A 70 -6.45 -12.08 -3.15
CA ILE A 70 -6.63 -13.53 -2.96
C ILE A 70 -5.44 -14.18 -2.26
N VAL A 71 -4.21 -13.78 -2.57
CA VAL A 71 -3.00 -14.35 -1.94
C VAL A 71 -3.00 -14.21 -0.42
N LEU A 72 -3.64 -13.17 0.12
CA LEU A 72 -3.78 -12.98 1.56
C LEU A 72 -4.78 -13.94 2.21
N ILE A 73 -5.73 -14.47 1.45
CA ILE A 73 -6.65 -15.51 1.94
C ILE A 73 -5.85 -16.73 2.35
N ASP A 74 -5.05 -17.29 1.42
CA ASP A 74 -4.26 -18.49 1.68
C ASP A 74 -3.26 -18.28 2.83
N GLN A 75 -2.67 -17.08 2.95
CA GLN A 75 -1.77 -16.75 4.05
C GLN A 75 -2.48 -16.75 5.40
N ASN A 76 -3.66 -16.13 5.49
CA ASN A 76 -4.44 -16.09 6.72
C ASN A 76 -4.96 -17.49 7.12
N VAL A 77 -5.41 -18.29 6.15
CA VAL A 77 -5.83 -19.68 6.41
C VAL A 77 -4.67 -20.48 7.00
N ARG A 78 -3.48 -20.46 6.37
CA ARG A 78 -2.31 -21.18 6.90
C ARG A 78 -1.93 -20.71 8.30
N ARG A 79 -1.99 -19.41 8.58
CA ARG A 79 -1.72 -18.86 9.92
C ARG A 79 -2.72 -19.37 10.94
N LEU A 80 -4.00 -19.30 10.66
CA LEU A 80 -5.04 -19.76 11.58
C LEU A 80 -4.90 -21.24 11.89
N LEU A 81 -4.60 -22.06 10.88
CA LEU A 81 -4.29 -23.49 11.10
C LEU A 81 -3.08 -23.67 12.00
N SER A 82 -2.01 -22.91 11.77
CA SER A 82 -0.79 -22.95 12.61
C SER A 82 -1.04 -22.40 14.03
N TYR A 83 -2.08 -21.61 14.23
CA TYR A 83 -2.50 -21.08 15.54
C TYR A 83 -3.55 -21.98 16.22
N GLY A 84 -3.78 -23.19 15.71
CA GLY A 84 -4.65 -24.20 16.32
C GLY A 84 -6.14 -24.06 16.03
N ILE A 85 -6.53 -23.25 15.05
CA ILE A 85 -7.92 -23.19 14.59
C ILE A 85 -8.25 -24.42 13.75
N ASN A 86 -9.39 -25.04 14.04
CA ASN A 86 -9.86 -26.21 13.31
C ASN A 86 -10.26 -25.84 11.86
N GLU A 87 -9.80 -26.62 10.87
CA GLU A 87 -10.10 -26.40 9.45
C GLU A 87 -11.61 -26.39 9.16
N ASN A 88 -12.41 -27.15 9.90
CA ASN A 88 -13.86 -27.16 9.75
C ASN A 88 -14.52 -25.82 10.09
N ALA A 89 -13.86 -24.95 10.86
CA ALA A 89 -14.34 -23.63 11.20
C ALA A 89 -13.88 -22.55 10.21
N LEU A 90 -12.94 -22.88 9.30
CA LEU A 90 -12.35 -21.94 8.34
C LEU A 90 -13.03 -22.03 6.98
N GLY A 91 -13.61 -20.94 6.54
CA GLY A 91 -14.21 -20.77 5.22
C GLY A 91 -13.44 -19.76 4.37
N VAL A 92 -13.53 -19.91 3.06
CA VAL A 92 -12.99 -18.98 2.07
C VAL A 92 -14.03 -18.59 1.03
N TYR A 93 -14.15 -17.29 0.75
CA TYR A 93 -15.19 -16.81 -0.14
C TYR A 93 -14.60 -15.88 -1.21
N TYR A 94 -14.26 -16.43 -2.39
CA TYR A 94 -13.78 -15.67 -3.55
C TYR A 94 -13.91 -16.50 -4.84
N GLY A 95 -14.03 -15.83 -6.00
CA GLY A 95 -14.14 -16.51 -7.29
C GLY A 95 -15.21 -17.60 -7.29
N GLU A 96 -14.83 -18.83 -7.62
CA GLU A 96 -15.69 -20.02 -7.59
C GLU A 96 -15.81 -20.66 -6.20
N ARG A 97 -14.88 -20.37 -5.29
CA ARG A 97 -14.90 -20.88 -3.90
C ARG A 97 -15.85 -20.06 -3.04
N LYS A 98 -16.97 -20.66 -2.64
CA LYS A 98 -18.08 -20.01 -1.91
C LYS A 98 -18.36 -20.71 -0.57
N ASP A 99 -17.31 -21.07 0.16
CA ASP A 99 -17.39 -21.76 1.43
C ASP A 99 -17.36 -20.75 2.58
N ALA A 100 -18.54 -20.43 3.13
CA ALA A 100 -18.67 -19.54 4.29
C ALA A 100 -18.86 -20.38 5.57
N LYS A 101 -18.01 -20.13 6.56
CA LYS A 101 -18.01 -20.82 7.87
C LYS A 101 -17.93 -19.81 9.01
N GLU A 102 -17.68 -20.29 10.24
CA GLU A 102 -17.62 -19.41 11.42
C GLU A 102 -16.53 -18.34 11.28
N ILE A 103 -15.36 -18.69 10.70
CA ILE A 103 -14.31 -17.74 10.35
C ILE A 103 -14.18 -17.76 8.83
N THR A 104 -14.70 -16.75 8.17
CA THR A 104 -14.66 -16.62 6.71
C THR A 104 -13.66 -15.53 6.28
N ILE A 105 -12.76 -15.90 5.37
CA ILE A 105 -11.82 -14.95 4.76
C ILE A 105 -12.25 -14.71 3.32
N SER A 106 -12.45 -13.44 2.96
CA SER A 106 -12.93 -13.04 1.63
C SER A 106 -12.17 -11.85 1.09
N THR A 107 -12.27 -11.60 -0.21
CA THR A 107 -11.79 -10.35 -0.79
C THR A 107 -12.88 -9.29 -0.77
N TYR A 108 -12.49 -8.00 -0.73
CA TYR A 108 -13.43 -6.88 -0.91
C TYR A 108 -14.26 -7.04 -2.19
N GLN A 109 -13.63 -7.42 -3.31
CA GLN A 109 -14.29 -7.66 -4.59
C GLN A 109 -15.36 -8.75 -4.53
N SER A 110 -15.18 -9.77 -3.70
CA SER A 110 -16.15 -10.87 -3.58
C SER A 110 -17.34 -10.50 -2.71
N VAL A 111 -17.10 -9.69 -1.67
CA VAL A 111 -18.14 -9.33 -0.70
C VAL A 111 -19.14 -8.31 -1.26
N ILE A 112 -18.73 -7.42 -2.18
CA ILE A 112 -19.66 -6.49 -2.84
C ILE A 112 -20.73 -7.20 -3.69
N ASN A 113 -20.49 -8.45 -4.07
CA ASN A 113 -21.45 -9.30 -4.78
C ASN A 113 -22.32 -10.14 -3.83
N ASN A 114 -22.05 -10.12 -2.52
CA ASN A 114 -22.82 -10.84 -1.51
C ASN A 114 -22.68 -10.19 -0.12
N PHE A 115 -23.45 -9.14 0.12
CA PHE A 115 -23.46 -8.43 1.40
C PHE A 115 -24.04 -9.23 2.59
N ASP A 116 -24.70 -10.36 2.33
CA ASP A 116 -25.21 -11.22 3.42
C ASP A 116 -24.08 -11.79 4.28
N LEU A 117 -22.87 -11.93 3.72
CA LEU A 117 -21.69 -12.27 4.52
C LEU A 117 -21.41 -11.24 5.61
N ILE A 118 -21.58 -9.94 5.30
CA ILE A 118 -21.42 -8.87 6.29
C ILE A 118 -22.57 -8.91 7.30
N ARG A 119 -23.82 -9.06 6.84
CA ARG A 119 -25.00 -9.06 7.73
C ARG A 119 -24.95 -10.19 8.73
N GLN A 120 -24.48 -11.38 8.31
CA GLN A 120 -24.39 -12.57 9.14
C GLN A 120 -23.18 -12.59 10.08
N ALA A 121 -22.20 -11.70 9.89
CA ALA A 121 -21.01 -11.66 10.73
C ALA A 121 -21.27 -10.87 12.01
N ASP A 122 -20.78 -11.38 13.15
CA ASP A 122 -20.73 -10.67 14.43
C ASP A 122 -19.56 -9.68 14.46
N MET A 123 -18.49 -9.99 13.71
CA MET A 123 -17.31 -9.13 13.56
C MET A 123 -16.87 -9.04 12.11
N VAL A 124 -16.53 -7.82 11.66
CA VAL A 124 -15.92 -7.57 10.36
C VAL A 124 -14.52 -6.98 10.56
N VAL A 125 -13.53 -7.63 9.99
CA VAL A 125 -12.14 -7.13 9.92
C VAL A 125 -11.85 -6.65 8.51
N LEU A 126 -11.34 -5.42 8.39
CA LEU A 126 -11.06 -4.73 7.14
C LEU A 126 -9.54 -4.54 7.01
N ASP A 127 -8.84 -5.47 6.36
CA ASP A 127 -7.39 -5.37 6.17
C ASP A 127 -7.05 -4.38 5.05
N GLU A 128 -6.07 -3.50 5.30
CA GLU A 128 -5.74 -2.35 4.45
C GLU A 128 -6.98 -1.49 4.14
N VAL A 129 -7.72 -1.12 5.18
CA VAL A 129 -9.02 -0.44 5.09
C VAL A 129 -9.00 0.86 4.25
N HIS A 130 -7.83 1.54 4.15
CA HIS A 130 -7.66 2.73 3.31
C HIS A 130 -8.00 2.47 1.82
N LEU A 131 -7.86 1.22 1.34
CA LEU A 131 -8.15 0.85 -0.04
C LEU A 131 -9.64 0.94 -0.38
N ILE A 132 -10.53 0.86 0.60
CA ILE A 132 -11.97 1.04 0.40
C ILE A 132 -12.23 2.44 -0.17
N SER A 133 -11.67 3.47 0.45
CA SER A 133 -11.84 4.86 0.00
C SER A 133 -10.96 5.25 -1.20
N GLU A 134 -9.96 4.44 -1.56
CA GLU A 134 -9.11 4.66 -2.73
C GLU A 134 -9.62 3.93 -3.97
N SER A 135 -10.60 3.05 -3.81
CA SER A 135 -11.18 2.21 -4.86
C SER A 135 -12.49 2.82 -5.42
N ALA A 136 -13.20 2.08 -6.25
CA ALA A 136 -14.46 2.53 -6.84
C ALA A 136 -15.55 2.73 -5.75
N VAL A 137 -16.51 3.62 -6.04
CA VAL A 137 -17.67 3.94 -5.18
C VAL A 137 -18.42 2.71 -4.64
N GLU A 138 -18.34 1.59 -5.35
CA GLU A 138 -18.96 0.32 -4.94
C GLU A 138 -18.46 -0.20 -3.59
N TYR A 139 -17.20 0.09 -3.22
CA TYR A 139 -16.63 -0.34 -1.94
C TYR A 139 -17.18 0.46 -0.75
N ASP A 140 -17.62 1.70 -0.94
CA ASP A 140 -18.24 2.50 0.13
C ASP A 140 -19.52 1.84 0.67
N ARG A 141 -20.25 1.07 -0.17
CA ARG A 141 -21.42 0.28 0.24
C ARG A 141 -21.12 -0.77 1.31
N ILE A 142 -19.87 -1.19 1.44
CA ILE A 142 -19.45 -2.09 2.52
C ILE A 142 -19.70 -1.44 3.88
N PHE A 143 -19.36 -0.15 4.01
CA PHE A 143 -19.61 0.59 5.24
C PHE A 143 -21.10 0.78 5.50
N ASP A 144 -21.90 1.06 4.46
CA ASP A 144 -23.36 1.21 4.61
C ASP A 144 -23.97 -0.04 5.22
N VAL A 145 -23.56 -1.24 4.75
CA VAL A 145 -24.07 -2.52 5.26
C VAL A 145 -23.51 -2.86 6.66
N ILE A 146 -22.26 -2.49 6.95
CA ILE A 146 -21.67 -2.71 8.28
C ILE A 146 -22.45 -1.96 9.35
N VAL A 147 -22.85 -0.71 9.09
CA VAL A 147 -23.54 0.14 10.07
C VAL A 147 -25.04 -0.17 10.21
N GLU A 148 -25.62 -1.07 9.39
CA GLU A 148 -26.99 -1.57 9.57
C GLU A 148 -27.17 -2.25 10.96
N ASP A 149 -26.10 -2.85 11.51
CA ASP A 149 -26.11 -3.46 12.83
C ASP A 149 -25.14 -2.75 13.79
N PRO A 150 -25.63 -1.92 14.72
CA PRO A 150 -24.80 -1.16 15.64
C PRO A 150 -24.05 -2.02 16.68
N LYS A 151 -24.41 -3.31 16.83
CA LYS A 151 -23.72 -4.25 17.73
C LYS A 151 -22.54 -4.94 17.08
N LYS A 152 -22.38 -4.81 15.76
CA LYS A 152 -21.34 -5.46 15.00
C LYS A 152 -19.95 -4.94 15.40
N ALA A 153 -19.05 -5.85 15.76
CA ALA A 153 -17.67 -5.48 16.02
C ALA A 153 -16.95 -5.13 14.70
N ILE A 154 -16.22 -4.01 14.69
CA ILE A 154 -15.58 -3.48 13.48
C ILE A 154 -14.11 -3.19 13.75
N LEU A 155 -13.21 -3.82 12.98
CA LEU A 155 -11.77 -3.58 13.08
C LEU A 155 -11.20 -3.20 11.72
N GLY A 156 -10.75 -1.95 11.58
CA GLY A 156 -9.94 -1.51 10.44
C GLY A 156 -8.45 -1.69 10.72
N LEU A 157 -7.70 -2.23 9.76
CA LEU A 157 -6.25 -2.33 9.81
C LEU A 157 -5.65 -1.53 8.65
N THR A 158 -4.65 -0.71 8.94
CA THR A 158 -3.90 0.01 7.91
C THR A 158 -2.50 0.37 8.39
N ALA A 159 -1.59 0.60 7.46
CA ALA A 159 -0.27 1.15 7.80
C ALA A 159 -0.29 2.67 7.92
N THR A 160 -1.18 3.33 7.19
CA THR A 160 -1.28 4.79 7.15
C THR A 160 -2.70 5.21 6.81
N ILE A 161 -3.14 6.34 7.38
CA ILE A 161 -4.33 7.07 6.99
C ILE A 161 -4.08 8.56 7.22
N ASP A 162 -4.43 9.40 6.26
CA ASP A 162 -4.42 10.86 6.47
C ASP A 162 -5.79 11.30 6.96
N GLU A 163 -5.90 11.55 8.25
CA GLU A 163 -7.16 11.97 8.90
C GLU A 163 -7.71 13.30 8.38
N ARG A 164 -6.90 14.05 7.63
CA ARG A 164 -7.30 15.33 7.04
C ARG A 164 -7.78 15.21 5.60
N ASP A 165 -7.55 14.05 4.97
CA ASP A 165 -8.01 13.81 3.60
C ASP A 165 -9.49 13.41 3.62
N PRO A 166 -10.37 14.23 3.01
CA PRO A 166 -11.82 13.97 3.01
C PRO A 166 -12.22 12.59 2.49
N LYS A 167 -11.38 11.95 1.66
CA LYS A 167 -11.67 10.62 1.13
C LYS A 167 -11.73 9.54 2.21
N TYR A 168 -11.08 9.74 3.36
CA TYR A 168 -11.11 8.79 4.48
C TYR A 168 -12.18 9.11 5.53
N GLN A 169 -13.03 10.11 5.30
CA GLN A 169 -14.03 10.53 6.29
C GLN A 169 -14.96 9.38 6.71
N THR A 170 -15.39 8.53 5.78
CA THR A 170 -16.25 7.38 6.09
C THR A 170 -15.53 6.39 7.03
N ILE A 171 -14.25 6.08 6.75
CA ILE A 171 -13.45 5.22 7.63
C ILE A 171 -13.33 5.82 9.02
N LEU A 172 -13.01 7.12 9.10
CA LEU A 172 -12.83 7.82 10.37
C LEU A 172 -14.12 7.89 11.20
N THR A 173 -15.28 7.85 10.53
CA THR A 173 -16.60 7.85 11.19
C THR A 173 -16.99 6.43 11.66
N VAL A 174 -16.85 5.41 10.79
CA VAL A 174 -17.31 4.06 11.07
C VAL A 174 -16.31 3.26 11.92
N ALA A 175 -15.01 3.47 11.70
CA ALA A 175 -13.94 2.80 12.42
C ALA A 175 -12.84 3.81 12.79
N PRO A 176 -13.06 4.69 13.78
CA PRO A 176 -12.10 5.72 14.18
C PRO A 176 -10.78 5.11 14.65
N PRO A 177 -9.64 5.81 14.47
CA PRO A 177 -8.35 5.33 14.96
C PRO A 177 -8.33 5.19 16.49
N VAL A 178 -8.07 3.99 16.99
CA VAL A 178 -7.97 3.71 18.44
C VAL A 178 -6.54 3.56 18.92
N LYS A 179 -5.63 3.15 18.04
CA LYS A 179 -4.20 3.06 18.35
C LYS A 179 -3.38 3.30 17.09
N LYS A 180 -2.29 4.06 17.26
CA LYS A 180 -1.29 4.31 16.22
C LYS A 180 0.08 3.82 16.68
N TYR A 181 0.81 3.16 15.78
CA TYR A 181 2.16 2.69 15.99
C TYR A 181 2.93 2.82 14.66
N MET A 182 3.67 3.92 14.56
CA MET A 182 4.30 4.33 13.31
C MET A 182 5.71 3.74 13.16
N ILE A 183 6.33 3.92 12.00
CA ILE A 183 7.71 3.45 11.75
C ILE A 183 8.66 3.97 12.84
N ARG A 184 8.52 5.22 13.26
CA ARG A 184 9.36 5.82 14.31
C ARG A 184 9.24 5.08 15.64
N ASP A 185 8.03 4.76 16.07
CA ASP A 185 7.77 4.04 17.32
C ASP A 185 8.39 2.64 17.25
N ALA A 186 8.15 1.94 16.13
CA ALA A 186 8.67 0.61 15.89
C ALA A 186 10.22 0.56 15.79
N VAL A 187 10.86 1.62 15.30
CA VAL A 187 12.32 1.77 15.31
C VAL A 187 12.82 2.04 16.74
N THR A 188 12.16 2.91 17.48
CA THR A 188 12.51 3.22 18.88
C THR A 188 12.42 1.96 19.76
N ASP A 189 11.39 1.15 19.56
CA ASP A 189 11.20 -0.13 20.28
C ASP A 189 12.07 -1.27 19.72
N GLY A 190 12.92 -0.98 18.76
CA GLY A 190 13.83 -1.97 18.16
C GLY A 190 13.14 -3.06 17.32
N ARG A 191 11.89 -2.85 16.89
CA ARG A 191 11.12 -3.81 16.05
C ARG A 191 11.40 -3.67 14.56
N LEU A 192 11.78 -2.49 14.13
CA LEU A 192 12.18 -2.20 12.75
C LEU A 192 13.62 -1.67 12.72
N ALA A 193 14.31 -1.92 11.62
CA ALA A 193 15.60 -1.31 11.34
C ALA A 193 15.44 0.19 11.07
N LYS A 194 16.43 0.99 11.46
CA LYS A 194 16.41 2.43 11.23
C LYS A 194 16.52 2.73 9.73
N PRO A 195 15.52 3.36 9.10
CA PRO A 195 15.63 3.74 7.69
C PRO A 195 16.60 4.90 7.51
N VAL A 196 17.48 4.75 6.52
CA VAL A 196 18.43 5.77 6.09
C VAL A 196 18.09 6.13 4.63
N VAL A 197 17.60 7.35 4.42
CA VAL A 197 17.27 7.84 3.07
C VAL A 197 18.51 8.47 2.45
N LEU A 198 18.89 7.99 1.28
CA LEU A 198 20.02 8.45 0.48
C LEU A 198 19.52 9.03 -0.84
N GLU A 199 19.84 10.28 -1.08
CA GLU A 199 19.38 11.04 -2.26
C GLU A 199 20.42 10.99 -3.36
N GLU A 200 20.04 10.46 -4.52
CA GLU A 200 20.88 10.35 -5.72
C GLU A 200 20.28 11.22 -6.83
N GLN A 201 20.69 12.47 -6.87
CA GLN A 201 20.25 13.41 -7.91
C GLN A 201 20.90 13.09 -9.25
N VAL A 202 20.09 13.05 -10.30
CA VAL A 202 20.53 12.90 -11.69
C VAL A 202 19.88 13.97 -12.57
N LYS A 203 20.31 14.06 -13.84
CA LYS A 203 19.79 15.02 -14.81
C LYS A 203 19.22 14.29 -16.02
N PHE A 204 18.29 14.91 -16.69
CA PHE A 204 17.88 14.52 -18.02
C PHE A 204 19.01 14.73 -19.04
N THR A 205 19.04 13.95 -20.10
CA THR A 205 19.68 14.32 -21.35
C THR A 205 18.92 15.50 -21.98
N GLN A 206 19.51 16.18 -22.95
CA GLN A 206 18.84 17.28 -23.66
C GLN A 206 17.52 16.84 -24.32
N GLU A 207 17.53 15.66 -24.91
CA GLU A 207 16.35 15.09 -25.56
C GLU A 207 15.25 14.73 -24.56
N GLU A 208 15.59 14.04 -23.46
CA GLU A 208 14.66 13.72 -22.39
C GLU A 208 14.03 14.96 -21.76
N GLN A 209 14.85 16.01 -21.52
CA GLN A 209 14.38 17.29 -21.00
C GLN A 209 13.34 17.91 -21.94
N LYS A 210 13.64 17.94 -23.24
CA LYS A 210 12.71 18.47 -24.26
C LYS A 210 11.38 17.72 -24.24
N ILE A 211 11.42 16.39 -24.27
CA ILE A 211 10.21 15.55 -24.23
C ILE A 211 9.40 15.80 -22.95
N TYR A 212 10.07 15.89 -21.80
CA TYR A 212 9.42 16.13 -20.51
C TYR A 212 8.73 17.50 -20.46
N ASP A 213 9.41 18.55 -20.98
CA ASP A 213 8.88 19.91 -21.00
C ASP A 213 7.71 20.06 -21.96
N GLU A 214 7.82 19.54 -23.18
CA GLU A 214 6.72 19.52 -24.17
C GLU A 214 5.46 18.83 -23.59
N ALA A 215 5.63 17.65 -22.98
CA ALA A 215 4.52 16.95 -22.35
C ALA A 215 3.93 17.75 -21.17
N SER A 216 4.77 18.39 -20.37
CA SER A 216 4.35 19.19 -19.22
C SER A 216 3.59 20.46 -19.64
N ILE A 217 4.02 21.13 -20.70
CA ILE A 217 3.32 22.27 -21.29
C ILE A 217 1.96 21.84 -21.84
N ALA A 218 1.90 20.77 -22.64
CA ALA A 218 0.67 20.26 -23.21
C ALA A 218 -0.35 19.87 -22.11
N ILE A 219 0.08 19.18 -21.04
CA ILE A 219 -0.76 18.85 -19.89
C ILE A 219 -1.36 20.11 -19.27
N LYS A 220 -0.54 21.14 -19.03
CA LYS A 220 -0.96 22.41 -18.42
C LYS A 220 -1.97 23.16 -19.30
N GLU A 221 -1.73 23.22 -20.59
CA GLU A 221 -2.62 23.89 -21.55
C GLU A 221 -3.98 23.18 -21.65
N ILE A 222 -3.97 21.84 -21.79
CA ILE A 222 -5.21 21.06 -21.88
C ILE A 222 -5.99 21.19 -20.57
N SER A 223 -5.31 21.08 -19.42
CA SER A 223 -5.94 21.26 -18.11
C SER A 223 -6.63 22.61 -17.97
N ARG A 224 -5.98 23.69 -18.46
CA ARG A 224 -6.56 25.05 -18.44
C ARG A 224 -7.77 25.16 -19.37
N LYS A 225 -7.70 24.62 -20.61
CA LYS A 225 -8.80 24.65 -21.58
C LYS A 225 -10.02 23.87 -21.09
N LEU A 226 -9.80 22.72 -20.44
CA LEU A 226 -10.87 21.87 -19.93
C LEU A 226 -11.34 22.25 -18.52
N GLN A 227 -10.59 23.11 -17.83
CA GLN A 227 -10.79 23.44 -16.40
C GLN A 227 -10.80 22.20 -15.49
N ALA A 228 -9.96 21.21 -15.85
CA ALA A 228 -9.81 19.93 -15.16
C ALA A 228 -8.33 19.66 -14.92
N TYR A 229 -7.95 19.40 -13.66
CA TYR A 229 -6.56 19.29 -13.23
C TYR A 229 -6.25 17.93 -12.56
N ASP A 230 -7.24 17.07 -12.47
CA ASP A 230 -7.16 15.75 -11.84
C ASP A 230 -7.71 14.65 -12.78
N PRO A 231 -7.23 13.39 -12.62
CA PRO A 231 -7.65 12.27 -13.45
C PRO A 231 -9.15 11.99 -13.42
N ILE A 232 -9.82 12.20 -12.26
CA ILE A 232 -11.25 11.89 -12.09
C ILE A 232 -12.08 12.77 -12.98
N LYS A 233 -11.84 14.10 -12.93
CA LYS A 233 -12.53 15.05 -13.83
C LYS A 233 -12.21 14.80 -15.29
N MET A 234 -10.95 14.46 -15.61
CA MET A 234 -10.56 14.11 -16.99
C MET A 234 -11.27 12.86 -17.49
N THR A 235 -11.42 11.84 -16.66
CA THR A 235 -12.19 10.63 -16.99
C THR A 235 -13.66 10.95 -17.21
N SER A 236 -14.26 11.78 -16.36
CA SER A 236 -15.65 12.25 -16.55
C SER A 236 -15.84 13.03 -17.86
N ILE A 237 -14.86 13.83 -18.30
CA ILE A 237 -14.90 14.50 -19.59
C ILE A 237 -14.75 13.50 -20.73
N LEU A 238 -13.85 12.53 -20.58
CA LEU A 238 -13.61 11.50 -21.59
C LEU A 238 -14.87 10.66 -21.86
N SER A 239 -15.62 10.30 -20.82
CA SER A 239 -16.84 9.48 -20.94
C SER A 239 -18.00 10.19 -21.65
N ARG A 240 -18.00 11.52 -21.69
CA ARG A 240 -19.08 12.32 -22.35
C ARG A 240 -18.94 12.44 -23.85
N GLY A 241 -17.81 12.01 -24.45
CA GLY A 241 -17.56 12.08 -25.87
C GLY A 241 -17.31 13.50 -26.43
N GLY A 242 -17.20 13.60 -27.76
CA GLY A 242 -17.02 14.87 -28.46
C GLY A 242 -15.61 15.46 -28.42
N ALA A 243 -15.46 16.71 -28.87
CA ALA A 243 -14.15 17.39 -28.98
C ALA A 243 -13.42 17.51 -27.62
N ARG A 244 -14.15 17.73 -26.52
CA ARG A 244 -13.57 17.79 -25.18
C ARG A 244 -12.99 16.43 -24.74
N ALA A 245 -13.65 15.31 -25.10
CA ALA A 245 -13.14 13.97 -24.83
C ALA A 245 -11.84 13.68 -25.61
N SER A 246 -11.71 14.14 -26.84
CA SER A 246 -10.46 14.05 -27.59
C SER A 246 -9.31 14.77 -26.89
N MET A 247 -9.55 15.96 -26.35
CA MET A 247 -8.56 16.70 -25.55
C MET A 247 -8.21 15.97 -24.25
N ALA A 248 -9.20 15.37 -23.56
CA ALA A 248 -8.95 14.57 -22.38
C ALA A 248 -8.10 13.32 -22.69
N LYS A 249 -8.37 12.65 -23.83
CA LYS A 249 -7.54 11.53 -24.32
C LYS A 249 -6.09 11.97 -24.56
N GLN A 250 -5.90 13.13 -25.20
CA GLN A 250 -4.57 13.71 -25.41
C GLN A 250 -3.88 14.04 -24.08
N TRP A 251 -4.61 14.57 -23.09
CA TRP A 251 -4.07 14.80 -21.75
C TRP A 251 -3.53 13.53 -21.10
N PHE A 252 -4.28 12.42 -21.15
CA PHE A 252 -3.81 11.13 -20.63
C PHE A 252 -2.58 10.61 -21.38
N ALA A 253 -2.53 10.79 -22.70
CA ALA A 253 -1.36 10.42 -23.51
C ALA A 253 -0.10 11.21 -23.08
N MET A 254 -0.24 12.53 -22.86
CA MET A 254 0.87 13.37 -22.40
C MET A 254 1.30 13.05 -20.97
N VAL A 255 0.36 12.74 -20.08
CA VAL A 255 0.68 12.29 -18.73
C VAL A 255 1.47 10.98 -18.78
N ARG A 256 1.06 10.03 -19.62
CA ARG A 256 1.80 8.77 -19.83
C ARG A 256 3.20 9.04 -20.37
N LYS A 257 3.33 9.81 -21.46
CA LYS A 257 4.62 10.15 -22.08
C LYS A 257 5.58 10.78 -21.07
N ARG A 258 5.10 11.74 -20.26
CA ARG A 258 5.90 12.39 -19.20
C ARG A 258 6.35 11.40 -18.14
N LYS A 259 5.45 10.47 -17.73
CA LYS A 259 5.76 9.42 -16.76
C LYS A 259 6.81 8.45 -17.30
N GLU A 260 6.68 8.03 -18.54
CA GLU A 260 7.63 7.12 -19.21
C GLU A 260 9.03 7.71 -19.25
N VAL A 261 9.18 8.93 -19.76
CA VAL A 261 10.49 9.62 -19.82
C VAL A 261 11.10 9.74 -18.42
N LEU A 262 10.32 10.15 -17.43
CA LEU A 262 10.82 10.33 -16.07
C LEU A 262 11.23 8.99 -15.42
N SER A 263 10.52 7.89 -15.71
CA SER A 263 10.78 6.56 -15.15
C SER A 263 11.96 5.85 -15.81
N SER A 264 12.22 6.12 -17.11
CA SER A 264 13.25 5.45 -17.91
C SER A 264 14.43 6.36 -18.27
N THR A 265 14.58 7.49 -17.57
CA THR A 265 15.72 8.41 -17.72
C THR A 265 17.05 7.65 -17.66
N ALA A 266 17.86 7.75 -18.69
CA ALA A 266 19.11 6.99 -18.84
C ALA A 266 20.03 7.12 -17.61
N GLN A 267 20.19 8.33 -17.08
CA GLN A 267 21.02 8.56 -15.90
C GLN A 267 20.44 7.91 -14.63
N LYS A 268 19.12 7.76 -14.49
CA LYS A 268 18.54 7.02 -13.36
C LYS A 268 18.88 5.53 -13.44
N LEU A 269 18.78 4.95 -14.63
CA LEU A 269 19.07 3.54 -14.83
C LEU A 269 20.56 3.26 -14.58
N VAL A 270 21.46 4.10 -15.12
CA VAL A 270 22.92 4.01 -14.86
C VAL A 270 23.19 4.14 -13.35
N ARG A 271 22.60 5.12 -12.68
CA ARG A 271 22.78 5.31 -11.24
C ARG A 271 22.28 4.13 -10.43
N ALA A 272 21.16 3.52 -10.81
CA ALA A 272 20.66 2.31 -10.16
C ALA A 272 21.62 1.12 -10.29
N VAL A 273 22.23 0.92 -11.48
CA VAL A 273 23.29 -0.08 -11.68
C VAL A 273 24.51 0.20 -10.79
N GLU A 274 24.95 1.45 -10.69
CA GLU A 274 26.05 1.84 -9.81
C GLU A 274 25.76 1.55 -8.33
N ILE A 275 24.53 1.82 -7.88
CA ILE A 275 24.12 1.51 -6.51
C ILE A 275 24.15 0.00 -6.29
N VAL A 276 23.61 -0.81 -7.21
CA VAL A 276 23.66 -2.27 -7.11
C VAL A 276 25.11 -2.79 -7.02
N LYS A 277 26.02 -2.25 -7.83
CA LYS A 277 27.45 -2.61 -7.79
C LYS A 277 28.14 -2.25 -6.45
N ARG A 278 27.69 -1.20 -5.77
CA ARG A 278 28.22 -0.84 -4.44
C ARG A 278 27.81 -1.81 -3.34
N HIS A 279 26.78 -2.63 -3.58
CA HIS A 279 26.20 -3.53 -2.60
C HIS A 279 26.07 -4.96 -3.13
N PRO A 280 27.21 -5.62 -3.45
CA PRO A 280 27.21 -6.99 -3.95
C PRO A 280 26.65 -7.93 -2.87
N ASN A 281 25.87 -8.93 -3.29
CA ASN A 281 25.27 -9.97 -2.43
C ASN A 281 24.22 -9.46 -1.42
N GLU A 282 23.81 -8.18 -1.53
CA GLU A 282 22.68 -7.66 -0.74
C GLU A 282 21.35 -7.87 -1.47
N ARG A 283 20.32 -8.28 -0.75
CA ARG A 283 18.97 -8.34 -1.31
C ARG A 283 18.47 -6.93 -1.57
N ILE A 284 18.52 -6.52 -2.83
CA ILE A 284 18.10 -5.21 -3.30
C ILE A 284 16.75 -5.31 -3.97
N MET A 285 15.84 -4.41 -3.59
CA MET A 285 14.56 -4.24 -4.28
C MET A 285 14.54 -2.90 -5.01
N ILE A 286 14.31 -2.94 -6.33
CA ILE A 286 14.26 -1.74 -7.16
C ILE A 286 12.81 -1.50 -7.57
N PHE A 287 12.30 -0.30 -7.28
CA PHE A 287 10.93 0.11 -7.56
C PHE A 287 10.88 1.09 -8.73
N SER A 288 10.00 0.80 -9.68
CA SER A 288 9.64 1.71 -10.77
C SER A 288 8.14 1.70 -11.02
N GLU A 289 7.69 2.52 -11.96
CA GLU A 289 6.28 2.69 -12.32
C GLU A 289 5.93 2.18 -13.71
N THR A 290 6.92 1.77 -14.50
CA THR A 290 6.72 1.25 -15.87
C THR A 290 7.44 -0.08 -16.05
N ILE A 291 6.84 -0.98 -16.83
CA ILE A 291 7.44 -2.26 -17.17
C ILE A 291 8.71 -2.04 -18.00
N ASP A 292 8.65 -1.11 -18.94
CA ASP A 292 9.77 -0.81 -19.84
C ASP A 292 11.02 -0.38 -19.08
N SER A 293 10.88 0.48 -18.05
CA SER A 293 12.03 0.91 -17.25
C SER A 293 12.68 -0.22 -16.48
N ILE A 294 11.90 -1.16 -15.91
CA ILE A 294 12.47 -2.31 -15.20
C ILE A 294 13.09 -3.34 -16.14
N GLN A 295 12.56 -3.48 -17.36
CA GLN A 295 13.15 -4.36 -18.38
C GLN A 295 14.49 -3.80 -18.86
N GLN A 296 14.54 -2.51 -19.22
CA GLN A 296 15.80 -1.85 -19.60
C GLN A 296 16.86 -1.96 -18.48
N LEU A 297 16.46 -1.69 -17.23
CA LEU A 297 17.38 -1.80 -16.10
C LEU A 297 17.86 -3.23 -15.86
N ARG A 298 16.99 -4.24 -16.02
CA ARG A 298 17.38 -5.65 -15.96
C ARG A 298 18.45 -5.96 -17.03
N ASP A 299 18.20 -5.55 -18.26
CA ASP A 299 19.11 -5.82 -19.37
C ASP A 299 20.50 -5.14 -19.16
N MET A 300 20.49 -3.93 -18.56
CA MET A 300 21.74 -3.25 -18.16
C MET A 300 22.48 -3.99 -17.03
N LEU A 301 21.75 -4.51 -16.04
CA LEU A 301 22.34 -5.30 -14.95
C LEU A 301 22.92 -6.61 -15.48
N GLU A 302 22.18 -7.32 -16.31
CA GLU A 302 22.66 -8.58 -16.94
C GLU A 302 23.88 -8.34 -17.83
N SER A 303 23.90 -7.25 -18.61
CA SER A 303 25.06 -6.84 -19.40
C SER A 303 26.29 -6.49 -18.54
N ALA A 304 26.06 -6.07 -17.31
CA ALA A 304 27.10 -5.82 -16.32
C ALA A 304 27.51 -7.08 -15.52
N GLY A 305 27.02 -8.27 -15.90
CA GLY A 305 27.30 -9.52 -15.21
C GLY A 305 26.53 -9.71 -13.89
N ILE A 306 25.48 -8.96 -13.67
CA ILE A 306 24.67 -9.01 -12.44
C ILE A 306 23.31 -9.64 -12.77
N PRO A 307 23.08 -10.91 -12.41
CA PRO A 307 21.79 -11.55 -12.63
C PRO A 307 20.67 -10.82 -11.88
N ALA A 308 19.61 -10.49 -12.59
CA ALA A 308 18.45 -9.80 -12.04
C ALA A 308 17.13 -10.39 -12.52
N ARG A 309 16.05 -10.18 -11.79
CA ARG A 309 14.70 -10.61 -12.19
C ARG A 309 13.69 -9.47 -11.99
N THR A 310 12.63 -9.53 -12.81
CA THR A 310 11.53 -8.55 -12.74
C THR A 310 10.27 -9.20 -12.23
N ILE A 311 9.48 -8.44 -11.47
CA ILE A 311 8.11 -8.82 -11.05
C ILE A 311 7.15 -7.70 -11.41
N HIS A 312 6.08 -8.05 -12.14
CA HIS A 312 4.98 -7.15 -12.50
C HIS A 312 3.66 -7.92 -12.65
N ASN A 313 2.55 -7.23 -12.87
CA ASN A 313 1.22 -7.83 -12.91
C ASN A 313 1.03 -8.88 -14.02
N GLY A 314 1.80 -8.81 -15.11
CA GLY A 314 1.75 -9.76 -16.22
C GLY A 314 2.40 -11.13 -15.92
N ILE A 315 3.09 -11.30 -14.78
CA ILE A 315 3.76 -12.56 -14.42
C ILE A 315 2.78 -13.47 -13.69
N LYS A 316 2.70 -14.74 -14.10
CA LYS A 316 1.85 -15.76 -13.49
C LYS A 316 2.25 -16.02 -12.04
N ARG A 317 1.29 -16.49 -11.22
CA ARG A 317 1.50 -16.73 -9.79
C ARG A 317 2.65 -17.71 -9.53
N GLN A 318 2.68 -18.84 -10.21
CA GLN A 318 3.70 -19.88 -10.03
C GLN A 318 5.10 -19.33 -10.35
N GLU A 319 5.27 -18.68 -11.50
CA GLU A 319 6.53 -18.07 -11.90
C GLU A 319 7.01 -17.03 -10.87
N ARG A 320 6.09 -16.25 -10.32
CA ARG A 320 6.40 -15.27 -9.27
C ARG A 320 6.87 -15.93 -7.97
N GLU A 321 6.26 -17.04 -7.56
CA GLU A 321 6.67 -17.81 -6.40
C GLU A 321 8.07 -18.39 -6.60
N GLU A 322 8.39 -18.89 -7.79
CA GLU A 322 9.73 -19.37 -8.17
C GLU A 322 10.78 -18.24 -8.14
N ILE A 323 10.44 -17.08 -8.70
CA ILE A 323 11.31 -15.90 -8.64
C ILE A 323 11.61 -15.53 -7.18
N LEU A 324 10.62 -15.42 -6.32
CA LEU A 324 10.82 -15.05 -4.92
C LEU A 324 11.61 -16.13 -4.14
N ALA A 325 11.40 -17.40 -4.43
CA ALA A 325 12.09 -18.49 -3.77
C ALA A 325 13.60 -18.53 -4.10
N ARG A 326 14.00 -18.06 -5.27
CA ARG A 326 15.40 -18.02 -5.74
C ARG A 326 16.12 -16.73 -5.40
N TRP A 327 15.39 -15.67 -5.03
CA TRP A 327 15.93 -14.36 -4.70
C TRP A 327 16.80 -14.39 -3.44
N GLY A 328 18.01 -13.85 -3.53
CA GLY A 328 19.01 -13.87 -2.46
C GLY A 328 19.83 -15.17 -2.41
N ARG A 329 19.70 -16.02 -3.46
CA ARG A 329 20.55 -17.19 -3.72
C ARG A 329 21.16 -17.12 -5.11
N ASP A 330 20.31 -17.08 -6.13
CA ASP A 330 20.74 -17.12 -7.54
C ASP A 330 20.90 -15.72 -8.13
N TYR A 331 20.26 -14.73 -7.53
CA TYR A 331 20.36 -13.29 -7.86
C TYR A 331 19.93 -12.45 -6.66
N PHE A 332 20.45 -11.22 -6.59
CA PHE A 332 20.23 -10.32 -5.47
C PHE A 332 19.35 -9.12 -5.80
N PRO A 333 19.46 -8.43 -6.98
CA PRO A 333 18.51 -7.40 -7.36
C PRO A 333 17.20 -7.99 -7.89
N LEU A 334 16.08 -7.49 -7.36
CA LEU A 334 14.73 -7.78 -7.80
C LEU A 334 14.03 -6.45 -8.18
N LEU A 335 13.55 -6.36 -9.41
CA LEU A 335 12.92 -5.17 -9.94
C LEU A 335 11.40 -5.34 -9.93
N SER A 336 10.67 -4.31 -9.46
CA SER A 336 9.22 -4.41 -9.28
C SER A 336 8.46 -3.20 -9.81
N VAL A 337 7.32 -3.46 -10.47
CA VAL A 337 6.30 -2.47 -10.82
C VAL A 337 5.01 -2.84 -10.11
N HIS A 338 4.55 -2.01 -9.16
CA HIS A 338 3.26 -2.09 -8.44
C HIS A 338 2.89 -3.42 -7.77
N THR A 339 3.67 -4.50 -7.97
CA THR A 339 3.19 -5.86 -7.69
C THR A 339 3.48 -6.37 -6.28
N LEU A 340 4.54 -5.87 -5.65
CA LEU A 340 4.97 -6.32 -4.33
C LEU A 340 4.42 -5.43 -3.19
N GLU A 341 3.48 -4.56 -3.49
CA GLU A 341 2.94 -3.60 -2.53
C GLU A 341 2.03 -4.28 -1.50
N ILE A 342 1.24 -5.27 -1.89
CA ILE A 342 0.25 -5.91 -1.01
C ILE A 342 0.32 -7.44 -1.13
N GLY A 343 0.46 -8.11 0.02
CA GLY A 343 0.13 -9.54 0.16
C GLY A 343 1.22 -10.55 -0.12
N TYR A 344 2.42 -10.16 -0.53
CA TYR A 344 3.53 -11.11 -0.66
C TYR A 344 4.44 -11.08 0.56
N ASP A 345 4.72 -12.26 1.11
CA ASP A 345 5.79 -12.40 2.10
C ASP A 345 7.12 -12.37 1.34
N VAL A 346 7.73 -11.18 1.34
CA VAL A 346 8.98 -10.93 0.64
C VAL A 346 10.11 -11.23 1.62
N PRO A 347 11.11 -12.04 1.22
CA PRO A 347 12.30 -12.26 2.02
C PRO A 347 12.96 -10.94 2.43
N GLN A 348 13.79 -11.00 3.45
CA GLN A 348 14.48 -9.84 4.01
C GLN A 348 15.15 -8.98 2.93
N VAL A 349 14.74 -7.72 2.82
CA VAL A 349 15.31 -6.74 1.90
C VAL A 349 16.30 -5.87 2.67
N GLY A 350 17.53 -5.78 2.23
CA GLY A 350 18.55 -4.91 2.82
C GLY A 350 18.44 -3.47 2.32
N ILE A 351 18.19 -3.33 1.03
CA ILE A 351 18.27 -2.05 0.30
C ILE A 351 17.05 -1.90 -0.60
N ALA A 352 16.45 -0.70 -0.58
CA ALA A 352 15.51 -0.27 -1.61
C ALA A 352 16.14 0.77 -2.52
N ILE A 353 15.87 0.68 -3.82
CA ILE A 353 16.20 1.72 -4.80
C ILE A 353 14.89 2.17 -5.44
N ILE A 354 14.53 3.43 -5.29
CA ILE A 354 13.31 4.01 -5.86
C ILE A 354 13.73 4.90 -7.03
N ILE A 355 13.50 4.42 -8.27
CA ILE A 355 13.81 5.18 -9.49
C ILE A 355 12.58 5.92 -10.02
N ALA A 356 11.39 5.44 -9.71
CA ALA A 356 10.12 6.12 -9.93
C ALA A 356 9.08 5.60 -8.94
N SER A 357 8.21 6.48 -8.46
CA SER A 357 7.15 6.12 -7.52
C SER A 357 5.95 7.06 -7.66
N THR A 358 4.79 6.53 -7.30
CA THR A 358 3.58 7.31 -7.13
C THR A 358 3.72 8.32 -5.99
N SER A 359 2.91 9.36 -6.02
CA SER A 359 2.74 10.29 -4.90
C SER A 359 1.84 9.73 -3.78
N ASN A 360 1.35 8.49 -3.91
CA ASN A 360 0.53 7.85 -2.89
C ASN A 360 1.41 7.39 -1.72
N ILE A 361 1.24 8.05 -0.58
CA ILE A 361 2.02 7.79 0.63
C ILE A 361 1.85 6.37 1.14
N ASN A 362 0.65 5.79 1.02
CA ASN A 362 0.39 4.43 1.50
C ASN A 362 1.24 3.41 0.74
N GLN A 363 1.34 3.56 -0.59
CA GLN A 363 2.20 2.70 -1.41
C GLN A 363 3.68 2.89 -1.05
N VAL A 364 4.12 4.12 -0.86
CA VAL A 364 5.51 4.41 -0.45
C VAL A 364 5.80 3.82 0.94
N ALA A 365 4.91 4.01 1.91
CA ALA A 365 5.05 3.46 3.25
C ALA A 365 5.09 1.93 3.25
N GLN A 366 4.27 1.27 2.43
CA GLN A 366 4.29 -0.18 2.27
C GLN A 366 5.61 -0.68 1.65
N ARG A 367 6.16 0.02 0.64
CA ARG A 367 7.47 -0.29 0.04
C ARG A 367 8.59 -0.19 1.08
N ILE A 368 8.64 0.93 1.79
CA ILE A 368 9.62 1.16 2.86
C ILE A 368 9.45 0.14 3.98
N GLY A 369 8.23 -0.14 4.41
CA GLY A 369 7.92 -1.09 5.46
C GLY A 369 8.42 -2.52 5.20
N ARG A 370 8.65 -2.89 3.93
CA ARG A 370 9.28 -4.18 3.58
C ARG A 370 10.79 -4.16 3.79
N VAL A 371 11.40 -3.00 3.57
CA VAL A 371 12.86 -2.83 3.67
C VAL A 371 13.30 -2.66 5.12
N VAL A 372 12.47 -2.00 5.94
CA VAL A 372 12.82 -1.74 7.35
C VAL A 372 12.56 -2.90 8.30
N ARG A 373 12.05 -4.05 7.82
CA ARG A 373 11.91 -5.24 8.66
C ARG A 373 13.24 -5.60 9.29
N LYS A 374 13.22 -5.73 10.61
CA LYS A 374 14.41 -6.09 11.37
C LYS A 374 14.72 -7.57 11.21
N THR A 375 16.00 -7.86 11.08
CA THR A 375 16.55 -9.20 11.06
C THR A 375 17.82 -9.22 11.86
N GLU A 376 18.28 -10.37 12.24
CA GLU A 376 19.53 -10.51 13.00
C GLU A 376 20.68 -9.78 12.28
N GLY A 377 21.41 -8.93 13.01
CA GLY A 377 22.50 -8.13 12.48
C GLY A 377 22.12 -6.89 11.66
N LYS A 378 20.81 -6.65 11.38
CA LYS A 378 20.36 -5.51 10.59
C LYS A 378 19.90 -4.35 11.49
N GLU A 379 20.75 -3.35 11.65
CA GLU A 379 20.41 -2.12 12.40
C GLU A 379 19.82 -1.04 11.48
N HIS A 380 20.27 -0.97 10.22
CA HIS A 380 19.88 0.04 9.24
C HIS A 380 19.24 -0.58 8.00
N ALA A 381 18.36 0.17 7.38
CA ALA A 381 17.73 -0.15 6.12
C ALA A 381 17.94 1.02 5.16
N PHE A 382 18.67 0.80 4.08
CA PHE A 382 18.98 1.88 3.13
C PHE A 382 17.89 2.03 2.08
N VAL A 383 17.45 3.28 1.88
CA VAL A 383 16.47 3.66 0.86
C VAL A 383 17.07 4.71 -0.06
N TYR A 384 17.54 4.28 -1.22
CA TYR A 384 18.06 5.18 -2.25
C TYR A 384 16.91 5.76 -3.06
N ILE A 385 16.90 7.06 -3.26
CA ILE A 385 15.94 7.76 -4.12
C ILE A 385 16.72 8.38 -5.28
N VAL A 386 16.54 7.82 -6.48
CA VAL A 386 17.15 8.36 -7.70
C VAL A 386 16.15 9.28 -8.37
N TYR A 387 16.45 10.58 -8.41
CA TYR A 387 15.49 11.60 -8.80
C TYR A 387 16.07 12.67 -9.71
N VAL A 388 15.20 13.26 -10.53
CA VAL A 388 15.50 14.45 -11.34
C VAL A 388 14.85 15.66 -10.66
N ASN A 389 15.68 16.59 -10.20
CA ASN A 389 15.23 17.82 -9.53
C ASN A 389 14.40 18.71 -10.47
N GLY A 390 13.41 19.44 -9.93
CA GLY A 390 12.51 20.29 -10.71
C GLY A 390 11.41 19.54 -11.46
N THR A 391 11.22 18.25 -11.17
CA THR A 391 10.22 17.40 -11.82
C THR A 391 9.18 16.87 -10.83
N LYS A 392 8.37 15.92 -11.29
CA LYS A 392 7.43 15.20 -10.39
C LYS A 392 8.15 14.35 -9.33
N ASP A 393 9.43 14.06 -9.49
CA ASP A 393 10.21 13.34 -8.50
C ASP A 393 10.39 14.13 -7.19
N ASP A 394 10.33 15.47 -7.21
CA ASP A 394 10.38 16.26 -5.99
C ASP A 394 9.24 15.91 -5.02
N ASN A 395 8.07 15.57 -5.57
CA ASN A 395 6.95 15.10 -4.73
C ASN A 395 7.23 13.70 -4.18
N MET A 396 7.80 12.82 -4.97
CA MET A 396 8.22 11.48 -4.53
C MET A 396 9.23 11.60 -3.38
N LEU A 397 10.25 12.42 -3.54
CA LEU A 397 11.27 12.65 -2.51
C LEU A 397 10.65 13.15 -1.19
N LYS A 398 9.74 14.13 -1.26
CA LYS A 398 9.01 14.64 -0.08
C LYS A 398 8.19 13.56 0.60
N VAL A 399 7.47 12.75 -0.19
CA VAL A 399 6.62 11.67 0.33
C VAL A 399 7.45 10.58 1.01
N VAL A 400 8.57 10.16 0.40
CA VAL A 400 9.47 9.15 0.99
C VAL A 400 10.09 9.65 2.29
N LYS A 401 10.62 10.88 2.30
CA LYS A 401 11.17 11.49 3.53
C LYS A 401 10.12 11.57 4.64
N ALA A 402 8.94 12.03 4.31
CA ALA A 402 7.87 12.16 5.29
C ALA A 402 7.40 10.79 5.81
N ALA A 403 7.36 9.75 4.99
CA ALA A 403 7.04 8.39 5.42
C ALA A 403 8.09 7.81 6.38
N VAL A 404 9.37 8.18 6.18
CA VAL A 404 10.50 7.71 6.98
C VAL A 404 10.69 8.52 8.26
N GLU A 405 10.69 9.87 8.15
CA GLU A 405 11.13 10.77 9.23
C GLU A 405 10.03 11.14 10.22
N LYS A 406 8.79 11.25 9.75
CA LYS A 406 7.70 11.85 10.54
C LYS A 406 6.57 10.89 10.89
N GLY A 407 6.55 9.69 10.32
CA GLY A 407 5.29 8.96 10.27
C GLY A 407 4.25 9.72 9.44
N SER A 408 3.10 9.14 9.18
CA SER A 408 2.08 9.72 8.28
C SER A 408 1.45 11.06 8.74
N ASP A 409 1.69 11.52 9.95
CA ASP A 409 1.04 12.71 10.53
C ASP A 409 1.49 14.06 9.96
N ALA A 410 2.52 14.12 9.11
CA ALA A 410 3.17 15.37 8.75
C ALA A 410 3.17 15.75 7.25
N ILE A 411 2.41 15.07 6.40
CA ILE A 411 2.39 15.45 4.99
C ILE A 411 1.33 16.52 4.75
N ARG A 412 1.76 17.76 4.86
CA ARG A 412 1.04 18.87 4.23
C ARG A 412 1.28 18.77 2.72
N THR A 413 0.28 18.35 1.96
CA THR A 413 0.20 18.74 0.54
C THR A 413 0.19 20.28 0.50
N PRO A 414 1.08 20.94 -0.26
CA PRO A 414 0.99 22.37 -0.41
C PRO A 414 -0.35 22.67 -1.08
N ARG A 415 -1.28 23.27 -0.35
CA ARG A 415 -2.45 23.90 -0.95
C ARG A 415 -1.91 24.88 -1.98
N SER A 416 -2.29 24.73 -3.25
CA SER A 416 -2.14 25.79 -4.23
C SER A 416 -2.70 27.08 -3.61
N LYS A 417 -1.86 28.06 -3.35
CA LYS A 417 -2.28 29.39 -2.92
C LYS A 417 -3.27 29.90 -3.96
N ARG A 418 -4.55 29.94 -3.63
CA ARG A 418 -5.50 30.77 -4.37
C ARG A 418 -4.98 32.20 -4.28
N PRO A 419 -4.85 32.93 -5.39
CA PRO A 419 -4.54 34.36 -5.32
C PRO A 419 -5.67 35.03 -4.55
N ALA A 420 -5.30 35.85 -3.56
CA ALA A 420 -6.22 36.67 -2.82
C ALA A 420 -7.02 37.53 -3.81
N ARG A 421 -8.35 37.44 -3.79
CA ARG A 421 -9.23 38.39 -4.47
C ARG A 421 -8.98 39.75 -3.86
N GLY A 422 -8.47 40.68 -4.67
CA GLY A 422 -8.33 42.08 -4.28
C GLY A 422 -9.68 42.64 -3.83
N GLN A 423 -9.70 43.16 -2.62
CA GLN A 423 -10.76 44.05 -2.16
C GLN A 423 -10.76 45.30 -3.05
N LYS A 424 -11.79 45.48 -3.85
CA LYS A 424 -12.11 46.80 -4.42
C LYS A 424 -12.61 47.67 -3.27
N THR A 425 -11.82 48.61 -2.84
CA THR A 425 -12.25 49.79 -2.10
C THR A 425 -13.08 50.67 -3.02
N LEU A 426 -14.33 50.84 -2.66
CA LEU A 426 -15.17 51.91 -3.18
C LEU A 426 -14.73 53.22 -2.49
N GLY A 427 -14.28 54.15 -3.32
CA GLY A 427 -14.18 55.55 -3.02
C GLY A 427 -14.86 56.32 -4.15
#